data_0f357eb20ed88a36422502f163f7a925
#
_entry.id   0f357eb20ed88a36422502f163f7a925
#
_cell.length_a   1.000
_cell.length_b   1.000
_cell.length_c   1.000
_cell.angle_alpha   90.00
_cell.angle_beta   90.00
_cell.angle_gamma   90.00
#
_symmetry.space_group_name_H-M   'P 1'
#
loop_
_entity.id
_entity.type
_entity.pdbx_description
1 polymer ?
#
loop_
_entity_poly.entity_id
_entity_poly.type
_entity_poly.pdbx_seq_one_letter_code
_entity_poly.pdbx_strand_id
1 'polypeptide(L)'
;MQAHEIDYHIYGEEMQYVEIELDPQEIVIAEAGSFMMMDNGITMETIFGDGSQQQSGLFDKLLSAGKRVLTGESLFMTAYINQNNTKSKACFASPYPGKIIPIDLSQFNGKFICQKDAFLCAAKGVSVGIEFSRKLGRGLFGGEGFIMQKIEGDGMAFVHSGGTLAKRELAAGEVLKVDTGCIVGFTKDVDYDIEFIGGIKNSLFGGEGLFYATLRGPGTVYVQSLPFSRLADRIIASAPKAGGSGREEGSLLGGLGRMLDGDNRF
;
A
#
# COMPACT_ATOMS: atom_id res chain seq x y z
N MET A 1 12.17 -12.42 -18.23
CA MET A 1 11.88 -13.22 -17.01
C MET A 1 10.49 -13.75 -17.26
N GLN A 2 10.25 -15.05 -17.15
CA GLN A 2 8.91 -15.59 -17.40
C GLN A 2 8.25 -15.84 -16.04
N ALA A 3 7.22 -15.06 -15.73
CA ALA A 3 6.44 -15.24 -14.52
C ALA A 3 5.55 -16.49 -14.61
N HIS A 4 5.13 -17.02 -13.45
CA HIS A 4 4.08 -18.06 -13.42
C HIS A 4 2.77 -17.45 -13.96
N GLU A 5 2.01 -18.27 -14.67
CA GLU A 5 0.70 -17.88 -15.18
C GLU A 5 -0.34 -18.31 -14.14
N ILE A 6 -0.93 -17.37 -13.45
CA ILE A 6 -1.86 -17.63 -12.34
C ILE A 6 -3.28 -17.22 -12.71
N ASP A 7 -4.25 -18.08 -12.35
CA ASP A 7 -5.68 -17.78 -12.43
C ASP A 7 -6.14 -17.07 -11.16
N TYR A 8 -7.12 -16.17 -11.25
CA TYR A 8 -7.62 -15.46 -10.07
C TYR A 8 -9.10 -15.11 -10.14
N HIS A 9 -9.69 -14.89 -8.97
CA HIS A 9 -11.01 -14.31 -8.83
C HIS A 9 -11.03 -13.29 -7.70
N ILE A 10 -11.68 -12.13 -7.91
CA ILE A 10 -11.85 -11.08 -6.90
C ILE A 10 -13.26 -11.17 -6.34
N TYR A 11 -13.38 -11.29 -5.03
CA TYR A 11 -14.63 -11.36 -4.29
C TYR A 11 -14.86 -10.09 -3.48
N GLY A 12 -16.15 -9.80 -3.25
CA GLY A 12 -16.58 -8.66 -2.43
C GLY A 12 -16.75 -7.37 -3.22
N GLU A 13 -17.37 -6.40 -2.57
CA GLU A 13 -17.65 -5.07 -3.13
C GLU A 13 -16.74 -4.03 -2.47
N GLU A 14 -17.09 -3.51 -1.31
CA GLU A 14 -16.34 -2.43 -0.63
C GLU A 14 -15.13 -2.94 0.17
N MET A 15 -15.09 -4.23 0.47
CA MET A 15 -13.98 -4.93 1.10
C MET A 15 -13.68 -6.16 0.28
N GLN A 16 -12.64 -6.09 -0.53
CA GLN A 16 -12.31 -7.15 -1.48
C GLN A 16 -11.17 -8.04 -0.98
N TYR A 17 -11.22 -9.31 -1.39
CA TYR A 17 -10.08 -10.21 -1.38
C TYR A 17 -9.91 -10.86 -2.75
N VAL A 18 -8.70 -11.27 -3.05
CA VAL A 18 -8.36 -12.02 -4.26
C VAL A 18 -8.08 -13.47 -3.89
N GLU A 19 -8.73 -14.39 -4.60
CA GLU A 19 -8.44 -15.83 -4.61
C GLU A 19 -7.53 -16.10 -5.80
N ILE A 20 -6.37 -16.67 -5.55
CA ILE A 20 -5.42 -17.12 -6.56
C ILE A 20 -5.50 -18.62 -6.64
N GLU A 21 -5.80 -19.16 -7.83
CA GLU A 21 -5.77 -20.59 -8.13
C GLU A 21 -4.39 -20.94 -8.67
N LEU A 22 -3.71 -21.85 -8.00
CA LEU A 22 -2.35 -22.29 -8.30
C LEU A 22 -2.37 -23.70 -8.85
N ASP A 23 -1.80 -23.89 -10.02
CA ASP A 23 -1.49 -25.21 -10.56
C ASP A 23 -0.41 -25.92 -9.72
N PRO A 24 -0.20 -27.24 -9.86
CA PRO A 24 0.87 -27.94 -9.17
C PRO A 24 2.23 -27.27 -9.36
N GLN A 25 2.92 -26.97 -8.26
CA GLN A 25 4.21 -26.26 -8.20
C GLN A 25 4.16 -24.76 -8.57
N GLU A 26 3.00 -24.21 -8.84
CA GLU A 26 2.88 -22.76 -8.99
C GLU A 26 3.05 -22.03 -7.67
N ILE A 27 3.47 -20.78 -7.78
CA ILE A 27 3.85 -19.95 -6.65
C ILE A 27 3.28 -18.54 -6.84
N VAL A 28 2.65 -18.05 -5.79
CA VAL A 28 2.33 -16.63 -5.61
C VAL A 28 3.18 -16.05 -4.49
N ILE A 29 3.68 -14.85 -4.68
CA ILE A 29 4.38 -14.07 -3.67
C ILE A 29 3.44 -12.99 -3.12
N ALA A 30 3.47 -12.75 -1.82
CA ALA A 30 2.58 -11.77 -1.19
C ALA A 30 3.28 -10.97 -0.10
N GLU A 31 2.77 -9.77 0.14
CA GLU A 31 3.22 -8.92 1.24
C GLU A 31 2.85 -9.52 2.60
N ALA A 32 3.70 -9.30 3.60
CA ALA A 32 3.41 -9.73 4.96
C ALA A 32 2.12 -9.07 5.49
N GLY A 33 1.20 -9.91 6.03
CA GLY A 33 -0.08 -9.43 6.56
C GLY A 33 -1.25 -9.44 5.56
N SER A 34 -1.03 -9.76 4.29
CA SER A 34 -2.10 -9.87 3.28
C SER A 34 -2.78 -11.24 3.27
N PHE A 35 -2.17 -12.27 3.86
CA PHE A 35 -2.70 -13.63 3.88
C PHE A 35 -4.05 -13.72 4.60
N MET A 36 -5.02 -14.36 3.97
CA MET A 36 -6.36 -14.61 4.51
C MET A 36 -6.62 -16.10 4.78
N MET A 37 -6.51 -16.94 3.77
CA MET A 37 -6.72 -18.40 3.86
C MET A 37 -6.04 -19.11 2.70
N MET A 38 -5.83 -20.43 2.84
CA MET A 38 -5.32 -21.28 1.76
C MET A 38 -5.76 -22.72 1.94
N ASP A 39 -5.75 -23.49 0.84
CA ASP A 39 -6.01 -24.90 0.87
C ASP A 39 -4.87 -25.68 1.55
N ASN A 40 -5.21 -26.85 2.10
CA ASN A 40 -4.21 -27.75 2.64
C ASN A 40 -3.25 -28.21 1.53
N GLY A 41 -1.94 -28.26 1.86
CA GLY A 41 -0.88 -28.65 0.92
C GLY A 41 -0.24 -27.47 0.20
N ILE A 42 -0.68 -26.22 0.43
CA ILE A 42 0.12 -25.05 0.13
C ILE A 42 1.12 -24.81 1.27
N THR A 43 2.38 -24.60 0.93
CA THR A 43 3.45 -24.29 1.89
C THR A 43 3.84 -22.81 1.81
N MET A 44 4.28 -22.25 2.94
CA MET A 44 4.70 -20.85 3.06
C MET A 44 6.21 -20.79 3.27
N GLU A 45 6.89 -19.95 2.50
CA GLU A 45 8.32 -19.69 2.67
C GLU A 45 8.59 -18.19 2.68
N THR A 46 9.37 -17.71 3.65
CA THR A 46 9.77 -16.29 3.69
C THR A 46 10.83 -16.02 2.64
N ILE A 47 10.61 -14.99 1.83
CA ILE A 47 11.54 -14.53 0.81
C ILE A 47 12.15 -13.20 1.26
N PHE A 48 13.48 -13.12 1.19
CA PHE A 48 14.24 -11.89 1.40
C PHE A 48 14.65 -11.33 0.03
N GLY A 49 14.25 -10.11 -0.29
CA GLY A 49 14.61 -9.44 -1.54
C GLY A 49 13.41 -9.15 -2.43
N ASP A 50 13.66 -8.96 -3.72
CA ASP A 50 12.68 -8.48 -4.72
C ASP A 50 11.75 -9.55 -5.30
N GLY A 51 11.81 -10.78 -4.83
CA GLY A 51 10.96 -11.88 -5.32
C GLY A 51 11.41 -12.50 -6.65
N SER A 52 12.37 -11.91 -7.36
CA SER A 52 12.76 -12.32 -8.72
C SER A 52 13.67 -13.54 -8.79
N GLN A 53 14.36 -13.91 -7.70
CA GLN A 53 15.39 -14.95 -7.75
C GLN A 53 14.85 -16.36 -7.50
N GLN A 54 15.26 -17.31 -8.33
CA GLN A 54 15.19 -18.74 -8.04
C GLN A 54 16.14 -19.08 -6.89
N GLN A 55 15.69 -19.92 -5.96
CA GLN A 55 16.44 -20.26 -4.74
C GLN A 55 17.78 -20.93 -5.04
N SER A 56 18.84 -20.33 -4.56
CA SER A 56 20.10 -21.00 -4.27
C SER A 56 20.44 -20.75 -2.79
N GLY A 57 20.51 -21.83 -2.02
CA GLY A 57 21.07 -21.97 -0.66
C GLY A 57 20.70 -20.91 0.41
N LEU A 58 20.04 -21.34 1.47
CA LEU A 58 19.58 -20.53 2.61
C LEU A 58 20.70 -19.70 3.32
N PHE A 59 21.96 -20.18 3.30
CA PHE A 59 23.05 -19.56 4.09
C PHE A 59 23.71 -18.34 3.44
N ASP A 60 23.88 -18.31 2.11
CA ASP A 60 24.48 -17.17 1.41
C ASP A 60 23.54 -15.94 1.37
N LYS A 61 22.22 -16.18 1.49
CA LYS A 61 21.21 -15.13 1.50
C LYS A 61 21.11 -14.39 2.82
N LEU A 62 21.41 -15.05 3.95
CA LEU A 62 21.35 -14.41 5.27
C LEU A 62 22.42 -13.31 5.41
N LEU A 63 23.60 -13.51 4.81
CA LEU A 63 24.70 -12.54 4.82
C LEU A 63 24.48 -11.34 3.88
N SER A 64 23.83 -11.57 2.73
CA SER A 64 23.48 -10.49 1.79
C SER A 64 22.24 -9.71 2.26
N ALA A 65 21.26 -10.39 2.88
CA ALA A 65 20.10 -9.78 3.49
C ALA A 65 20.48 -8.85 4.65
N GLY A 66 21.45 -9.24 5.49
CA GLY A 66 21.90 -8.41 6.60
C GLY A 66 22.40 -7.02 6.19
N LYS A 67 23.03 -6.88 5.01
CA LYS A 67 23.43 -5.57 4.48
C LYS A 67 22.26 -4.75 3.92
N ARG A 68 21.27 -5.40 3.31
CA ARG A 68 20.07 -4.74 2.75
C ARG A 68 19.07 -4.33 3.83
N VAL A 69 18.93 -5.12 4.91
CA VAL A 69 18.12 -4.76 6.09
C VAL A 69 18.64 -3.48 6.74
N LEU A 70 19.97 -3.27 6.77
CA LEU A 70 20.57 -2.05 7.31
C LEU A 70 20.34 -0.81 6.44
N THR A 71 20.03 -0.97 5.15
CA THR A 71 19.74 0.14 4.24
C THR A 71 18.24 0.47 4.11
N GLY A 72 17.35 -0.29 4.80
CA GLY A 72 15.90 -0.11 4.72
C GLY A 72 15.28 -0.56 3.39
N GLU A 73 16.03 -1.29 2.55
CA GLU A 73 15.60 -1.71 1.20
C GLU A 73 15.06 -3.15 1.15
N SER A 74 14.98 -3.85 2.29
CA SER A 74 14.46 -5.22 2.32
C SER A 74 12.95 -5.23 2.37
N LEU A 75 12.35 -5.72 1.30
CA LEU A 75 10.96 -6.17 1.31
C LEU A 75 10.92 -7.60 1.87
N PHE A 76 10.08 -7.80 2.88
CA PHE A 76 9.79 -9.14 3.39
C PHE A 76 8.52 -9.62 2.69
N MET A 77 8.65 -10.65 1.88
CA MET A 77 7.53 -11.28 1.20
C MET A 77 7.43 -12.74 1.61
N THR A 78 6.26 -13.33 1.44
CA THR A 78 6.01 -14.75 1.64
C THR A 78 5.65 -15.38 0.30
N ALA A 79 6.32 -16.47 -0.05
CA ALA A 79 5.93 -17.34 -1.16
C ALA A 79 4.94 -18.39 -0.68
N TYR A 80 3.87 -18.58 -1.42
CA TYR A 80 2.87 -19.61 -1.24
C TYR A 80 2.99 -20.59 -2.40
N ILE A 81 3.36 -21.83 -2.11
CA ILE A 81 3.76 -22.85 -3.08
C ILE A 81 2.75 -23.98 -3.04
N ASN A 82 2.10 -24.28 -4.14
CA ASN A 82 1.23 -25.44 -4.23
C ASN A 82 2.06 -26.72 -4.33
N GLN A 83 2.07 -27.52 -3.27
CA GLN A 83 2.75 -28.83 -3.22
C GLN A 83 1.83 -30.00 -3.61
N ASN A 84 0.54 -29.73 -3.86
CA ASN A 84 -0.40 -30.75 -4.30
C ASN A 84 -0.19 -31.08 -5.78
N ASN A 85 -0.70 -32.28 -6.19
CA ASN A 85 -0.76 -32.68 -7.60
C ASN A 85 -2.00 -32.15 -8.33
N THR A 86 -2.81 -31.35 -7.67
CA THR A 86 -4.04 -30.73 -8.18
C THR A 86 -4.01 -29.23 -7.89
N LYS A 87 -4.88 -28.49 -8.56
CA LYS A 87 -5.08 -27.07 -8.29
C LYS A 87 -5.43 -26.82 -6.83
N SER A 88 -4.91 -25.77 -6.28
CA SER A 88 -5.13 -25.32 -4.89
C SER A 88 -5.24 -23.81 -4.83
N LYS A 89 -5.92 -23.29 -3.81
CA LYS A 89 -6.28 -21.89 -3.74
C LYS A 89 -5.63 -21.20 -2.55
N ALA A 90 -5.10 -20.01 -2.77
CA ALA A 90 -4.63 -19.11 -1.72
C ALA A 90 -5.33 -17.76 -1.87
N CYS A 91 -5.78 -17.16 -0.75
CA CYS A 91 -6.53 -15.93 -0.74
C CYS A 91 -5.78 -14.83 0.01
N PHE A 92 -5.84 -13.63 -0.54
CA PHE A 92 -5.18 -12.45 -0.01
C PHE A 92 -6.17 -11.29 0.09
N ALA A 93 -6.14 -10.59 1.22
CA ALA A 93 -7.03 -9.47 1.49
C ALA A 93 -6.25 -8.25 1.97
N SER A 94 -6.75 -7.06 1.63
CA SER A 94 -6.21 -5.85 2.21
C SER A 94 -6.63 -5.68 3.67
N PRO A 95 -5.79 -5.08 4.51
CA PRO A 95 -6.11 -4.85 5.92
C PRO A 95 -7.16 -3.75 6.18
N TYR A 96 -7.63 -3.03 5.16
CA TYR A 96 -8.63 -1.97 5.28
C TYR A 96 -9.57 -1.93 4.07
N PRO A 97 -10.80 -1.31 4.19
CA PRO A 97 -11.79 -1.31 3.13
C PRO A 97 -11.28 -0.68 1.82
N GLY A 98 -11.58 -1.34 0.70
CA GLY A 98 -11.17 -0.85 -0.61
C GLY A 98 -11.30 -1.86 -1.72
N LYS A 99 -10.64 -1.58 -2.83
CA LYS A 99 -10.69 -2.35 -4.08
C LYS A 99 -9.34 -2.97 -4.41
N ILE A 100 -9.37 -4.16 -4.99
CA ILE A 100 -8.18 -4.82 -5.53
C ILE A 100 -8.12 -4.58 -7.05
N ILE A 101 -6.96 -4.21 -7.54
CA ILE A 101 -6.70 -3.88 -8.94
C ILE A 101 -5.75 -4.94 -9.49
N PRO A 102 -6.21 -5.78 -10.43
CA PRO A 102 -5.32 -6.68 -11.15
C PRO A 102 -4.47 -5.87 -12.14
N ILE A 103 -3.18 -6.10 -12.12
CA ILE A 103 -2.17 -5.46 -12.97
C ILE A 103 -1.51 -6.54 -13.81
N ASP A 104 -1.88 -6.62 -15.08
CA ASP A 104 -1.19 -7.44 -16.07
C ASP A 104 0.01 -6.65 -16.59
N LEU A 105 1.20 -6.98 -16.09
CA LEU A 105 2.43 -6.27 -16.44
C LEU A 105 2.78 -6.36 -17.94
N SER A 106 2.32 -7.41 -18.61
CA SER A 106 2.53 -7.54 -20.06
C SER A 106 1.87 -6.42 -20.86
N GLN A 107 0.71 -5.93 -20.37
CA GLN A 107 -0.03 -4.82 -20.98
C GLN A 107 0.55 -3.44 -20.59
N PHE A 108 1.38 -3.36 -19.56
CA PHE A 108 1.99 -2.11 -19.07
C PHE A 108 3.50 -2.02 -19.39
N ASN A 109 3.92 -2.64 -20.49
CA ASN A 109 5.32 -2.65 -20.92
C ASN A 109 6.29 -3.14 -19.83
N GLY A 110 5.85 -4.10 -19.01
CA GLY A 110 6.65 -4.79 -18.02
C GLY A 110 6.91 -4.02 -16.72
N LYS A 111 6.25 -2.86 -16.49
CA LYS A 111 6.47 -2.07 -15.27
C LYS A 111 5.24 -1.28 -14.84
N PHE A 112 4.94 -1.35 -13.54
CA PHE A 112 3.95 -0.53 -12.86
C PHE A 112 4.58 0.10 -11.62
N ILE A 113 4.24 1.36 -11.31
CA ILE A 113 4.75 2.08 -10.14
C ILE A 113 3.57 2.28 -9.18
N CYS A 114 3.70 1.86 -7.91
CA CYS A 114 2.66 2.00 -6.91
C CYS A 114 3.20 2.53 -5.58
N GLN A 115 2.32 3.03 -4.75
CA GLN A 115 2.68 3.38 -3.37
C GLN A 115 3.04 2.10 -2.59
N LYS A 116 3.98 2.19 -1.65
CA LYS A 116 4.50 1.06 -0.85
C LYS A 116 3.37 0.18 -0.29
N ASP A 117 2.37 0.79 0.33
CA ASP A 117 1.29 0.07 1.00
C ASP A 117 0.19 -0.44 0.04
N ALA A 118 0.38 -0.26 -1.28
CA ALA A 118 -0.59 -0.70 -2.27
C ALA A 118 -0.32 -2.12 -2.79
N PHE A 119 0.92 -2.63 -2.72
CA PHE A 119 1.22 -3.99 -3.18
C PHE A 119 0.53 -5.03 -2.30
N LEU A 120 -0.10 -6.04 -2.90
CA LEU A 120 -0.80 -7.11 -2.21
C LEU A 120 -0.14 -8.48 -2.46
N CYS A 121 -0.12 -8.91 -3.72
CA CYS A 121 0.52 -10.15 -4.14
C CYS A 121 0.83 -10.13 -5.64
N ALA A 122 1.66 -11.08 -6.10
CA ALA A 122 1.99 -11.24 -7.50
C ALA A 122 2.40 -12.68 -7.84
N ALA A 123 2.34 -13.03 -9.11
CA ALA A 123 2.90 -14.27 -9.62
C ALA A 123 4.41 -14.35 -9.37
N LYS A 124 4.92 -15.54 -9.10
CA LYS A 124 6.38 -15.79 -9.01
C LYS A 124 7.05 -15.42 -10.34
N GLY A 125 8.16 -14.69 -10.24
CA GLY A 125 8.86 -14.13 -11.40
C GLY A 125 8.66 -12.63 -11.56
N VAL A 126 7.61 -12.08 -10.96
CA VAL A 126 7.44 -10.63 -10.78
C VAL A 126 8.41 -10.15 -9.69
N SER A 127 9.09 -9.04 -9.91
CA SER A 127 9.94 -8.39 -8.92
C SER A 127 9.30 -7.14 -8.35
N VAL A 128 9.52 -6.91 -7.04
CA VAL A 128 9.02 -5.72 -6.33
C VAL A 128 10.21 -5.01 -5.68
N GLY A 129 10.43 -3.76 -6.02
CA GLY A 129 11.55 -2.97 -5.54
C GLY A 129 11.17 -1.52 -5.24
N ILE A 130 12.10 -0.76 -4.67
CA ILE A 130 11.90 0.67 -4.46
C ILE A 130 12.22 1.42 -5.75
N GLU A 131 11.28 2.25 -6.21
CA GLU A 131 11.48 3.18 -7.32
C GLU A 131 11.98 4.53 -6.83
N PHE A 132 11.31 5.05 -5.80
CA PHE A 132 11.58 6.36 -5.26
C PHE A 132 11.26 6.41 -3.76
N SER A 133 12.11 7.08 -2.98
CA SER A 133 11.90 7.31 -1.55
C SER A 133 12.27 8.76 -1.22
N ARG A 134 11.35 9.50 -0.62
CA ARG A 134 11.57 10.86 -0.13
C ARG A 134 11.09 11.00 1.31
N LYS A 135 11.99 11.39 2.21
CA LYS A 135 11.63 11.70 3.60
C LYS A 135 10.87 13.04 3.61
N LEU A 136 9.59 12.98 3.86
CA LEU A 136 8.70 14.14 3.98
C LEU A 136 8.42 14.40 5.45
N GLY A 137 9.26 15.15 6.16
CA GLY A 137 9.02 15.62 7.53
C GLY A 137 8.63 14.55 8.57
N ARG A 138 8.77 14.85 9.85
CA ARG A 138 8.30 13.97 10.94
C ARG A 138 6.77 14.11 11.06
N GLY A 139 6.05 12.99 10.92
CA GLY A 139 4.59 12.92 11.14
C GLY A 139 3.75 12.61 9.89
N LEU A 140 4.32 12.71 8.69
CA LEU A 140 3.67 12.27 7.46
C LEU A 140 4.08 10.82 7.15
N PHE A 141 3.11 10.00 6.75
CA PHE A 141 3.34 8.58 6.39
C PHE A 141 4.04 7.75 7.49
N GLY A 142 3.66 7.92 8.76
CA GLY A 142 4.20 7.12 9.87
C GLY A 142 5.70 7.31 10.14
N GLY A 143 6.33 8.39 9.60
CA GLY A 143 7.76 8.69 9.77
C GLY A 143 8.68 8.03 8.73
N GLU A 144 8.19 7.12 7.91
CA GLU A 144 8.98 6.46 6.84
C GLU A 144 9.13 7.34 5.59
N GLY A 145 8.25 8.34 5.40
CA GLY A 145 8.22 9.20 4.23
C GLY A 145 7.35 8.64 3.11
N PHE A 146 7.38 9.29 1.96
CA PHE A 146 6.68 8.85 0.75
C PHE A 146 7.57 7.88 -0.04
N ILE A 147 7.11 6.65 -0.18
CA ILE A 147 7.85 5.57 -0.84
C ILE A 147 6.99 5.04 -1.99
N MET A 148 7.56 5.05 -3.19
CA MET A 148 6.99 4.40 -4.36
C MET A 148 7.77 3.13 -4.67
N GLN A 149 7.06 2.05 -4.93
CA GLN A 149 7.59 0.77 -5.36
C GLN A 149 7.41 0.62 -6.87
N LYS A 150 8.31 -0.11 -7.48
CA LYS A 150 8.18 -0.61 -8.84
C LYS A 150 7.86 -2.10 -8.79
N ILE A 151 6.92 -2.49 -9.61
CA ILE A 151 6.56 -3.87 -9.87
C ILE A 151 6.97 -4.15 -11.31
N GLU A 152 7.89 -5.10 -11.53
CA GLU A 152 8.49 -5.37 -12.84
C GLU A 152 8.40 -6.86 -13.18
N GLY A 153 8.12 -7.16 -14.46
CA GLY A 153 8.00 -8.53 -14.99
C GLY A 153 7.01 -8.61 -16.15
N ASP A 154 6.53 -9.82 -16.39
CA ASP A 154 5.57 -10.17 -17.44
C ASP A 154 4.32 -10.90 -16.92
N GLY A 155 4.20 -11.03 -15.58
CA GLY A 155 3.10 -11.72 -14.91
C GLY A 155 2.04 -10.80 -14.31
N MET A 156 1.08 -11.44 -13.63
CA MET A 156 0.04 -10.76 -12.87
C MET A 156 0.55 -10.26 -11.52
N ALA A 157 0.17 -9.04 -11.18
CA ALA A 157 0.32 -8.47 -9.85
C ALA A 157 -1.02 -7.90 -9.38
N PHE A 158 -1.21 -7.79 -8.07
CA PHE A 158 -2.41 -7.24 -7.48
C PHE A 158 -2.01 -6.13 -6.53
N VAL A 159 -2.63 -4.97 -6.71
CA VAL A 159 -2.46 -3.83 -5.83
C VAL A 159 -3.80 -3.46 -5.18
N HIS A 160 -3.75 -2.84 -4.02
CA HIS A 160 -4.92 -2.46 -3.25
C HIS A 160 -5.08 -0.94 -3.22
N SER A 161 -6.33 -0.48 -3.24
CA SER A 161 -6.70 0.92 -3.02
C SER A 161 -7.69 1.03 -1.87
N GLY A 162 -7.61 2.08 -1.06
CA GLY A 162 -8.58 2.37 -0.01
C GLY A 162 -9.80 3.14 -0.50
N GLY A 163 -10.98 2.72 -0.07
CA GLY A 163 -12.25 3.32 -0.50
C GLY A 163 -12.55 3.11 -1.98
N THR A 164 -13.03 4.16 -2.63
CA THR A 164 -13.37 4.13 -4.07
C THR A 164 -12.14 4.38 -4.93
N LEU A 165 -11.99 3.56 -5.95
CA LEU A 165 -10.93 3.69 -6.97
C LEU A 165 -11.38 4.63 -8.10
N ALA A 166 -10.51 5.58 -8.46
CA ALA A 166 -10.64 6.39 -9.67
C ALA A 166 -9.48 6.08 -10.62
N LYS A 167 -9.79 5.65 -11.85
CA LYS A 167 -8.83 5.45 -12.93
C LYS A 167 -8.86 6.66 -13.87
N ARG A 168 -7.70 7.23 -14.20
CA ARG A 168 -7.55 8.34 -15.13
C ARG A 168 -6.51 8.01 -16.19
N GLU A 169 -6.91 8.17 -17.46
CA GLU A 169 -5.99 8.11 -18.59
C GLU A 169 -5.54 9.54 -18.90
N LEU A 170 -4.24 9.78 -18.83
CA LEU A 170 -3.65 11.09 -19.13
C LEU A 170 -3.09 11.06 -20.55
N ALA A 171 -3.49 12.03 -21.36
CA ALA A 171 -2.89 12.27 -22.66
C ALA A 171 -1.47 12.85 -22.53
N ALA A 172 -0.68 12.81 -23.60
CA ALA A 172 0.66 13.40 -23.61
C ALA A 172 0.60 14.91 -23.26
N GLY A 173 1.34 15.31 -22.22
CA GLY A 173 1.36 16.67 -21.69
C GLY A 173 0.18 17.05 -20.78
N GLU A 174 -0.82 16.17 -20.62
CA GLU A 174 -1.88 16.38 -19.63
C GLU A 174 -1.30 16.30 -18.20
N VAL A 175 -1.71 17.21 -17.34
CA VAL A 175 -1.22 17.32 -15.97
C VAL A 175 -2.36 17.07 -14.99
N LEU A 176 -2.15 16.16 -14.03
CA LEU A 176 -3.03 15.89 -12.91
C LEU A 176 -2.31 16.18 -11.60
N LYS A 177 -2.93 16.97 -10.72
CA LYS A 177 -2.43 17.18 -9.35
C LYS A 177 -3.22 16.32 -8.39
N VAL A 178 -2.53 15.51 -7.58
CA VAL A 178 -3.13 14.54 -6.66
C VAL A 178 -2.47 14.68 -5.30
N ASP A 179 -3.26 14.62 -4.23
CA ASP A 179 -2.72 14.44 -2.87
C ASP A 179 -1.85 13.17 -2.83
N THR A 180 -0.64 13.27 -2.29
CA THR A 180 0.31 12.14 -2.31
C THR A 180 -0.26 10.87 -1.67
N GLY A 181 -1.05 10.99 -0.60
CA GLY A 181 -1.71 9.86 0.04
C GLY A 181 -2.80 9.22 -0.82
N CYS A 182 -3.37 9.96 -1.76
CA CYS A 182 -4.41 9.44 -2.66
C CYS A 182 -3.86 8.70 -3.88
N ILE A 183 -2.55 8.68 -4.13
CA ILE A 183 -1.97 7.91 -5.22
C ILE A 183 -1.98 6.43 -4.84
N VAL A 184 -2.53 5.58 -5.71
CA VAL A 184 -2.36 4.12 -5.63
C VAL A 184 -1.16 3.71 -6.48
N GLY A 185 -1.15 4.15 -7.74
CA GLY A 185 -0.07 3.84 -8.66
C GLY A 185 -0.33 4.40 -10.05
N PHE A 186 0.64 4.19 -10.94
CA PHE A 186 0.58 4.65 -12.33
C PHE A 186 1.51 3.84 -13.24
N THR A 187 1.26 3.91 -14.54
CA THR A 187 2.11 3.27 -15.54
C THR A 187 3.44 4.01 -15.70
N LYS A 188 4.47 3.30 -16.13
CA LYS A 188 5.86 3.79 -16.20
C LYS A 188 6.09 5.07 -17.03
N ASP A 189 5.19 5.35 -17.96
CA ASP A 189 5.33 6.49 -18.88
C ASP A 189 4.79 7.80 -18.28
N VAL A 190 4.15 7.73 -17.08
CA VAL A 190 3.74 8.90 -16.32
C VAL A 190 4.95 9.50 -15.61
N ASP A 191 5.30 10.74 -15.95
CA ASP A 191 6.28 11.51 -15.19
C ASP A 191 5.64 12.08 -13.91
N TYR A 192 6.39 12.10 -12.80
CA TYR A 192 5.87 12.57 -11.53
C TYR A 192 6.88 13.41 -10.75
N ASP A 193 6.35 14.44 -10.09
CA ASP A 193 7.09 15.29 -9.14
C ASP A 193 6.25 15.52 -7.88
N ILE A 194 6.93 15.68 -6.74
CA ILE A 194 6.29 15.89 -5.44
C ILE A 194 6.60 17.31 -4.97
N GLU A 195 5.56 18.09 -4.82
CA GLU A 195 5.63 19.48 -4.40
C GLU A 195 5.05 19.66 -2.99
N PHE A 196 5.73 20.44 -2.18
CA PHE A 196 5.20 20.87 -0.88
C PHE A 196 4.42 22.17 -1.02
N ILE A 197 3.14 22.14 -0.68
CA ILE A 197 2.31 23.35 -0.61
C ILE A 197 2.54 24.00 0.76
N GLY A 198 3.71 24.60 0.94
CA GLY A 198 4.08 25.26 2.19
C GLY A 198 3.43 26.62 2.36
N GLY A 199 2.69 26.76 3.45
CA GLY A 199 2.32 28.04 4.05
C GLY A 199 1.89 27.78 5.47
N ILE A 200 2.51 28.40 6.47
CA ILE A 200 2.21 28.24 7.91
C ILE A 200 0.70 28.40 8.20
N LYS A 201 -0.02 29.18 7.40
CA LYS A 201 -1.47 29.38 7.53
C LYS A 201 -2.28 28.16 7.08
N ASN A 202 -1.84 27.40 6.07
CA ASN A 202 -2.55 26.23 5.55
C ASN A 202 -2.35 25.01 6.46
N SER A 203 -1.21 24.90 7.12
CA SER A 203 -0.92 23.86 8.12
C SER A 203 -1.78 23.99 9.39
N LEU A 204 -2.22 25.18 9.76
CA LEU A 204 -3.06 25.42 10.95
C LEU A 204 -4.56 25.05 10.73
N PHE A 205 -5.02 25.06 9.48
CA PHE A 205 -6.44 24.81 9.17
C PHE A 205 -6.72 23.41 8.58
N GLY A 206 -5.70 22.65 8.19
CA GLY A 206 -5.86 21.34 7.54
C GLY A 206 -5.30 20.16 8.31
N GLY A 207 -4.49 20.35 9.34
CA GLY A 207 -3.93 19.25 10.16
C GLY A 207 -2.97 18.30 9.43
N GLU A 208 -2.90 18.38 8.09
CA GLU A 208 -2.09 17.54 7.23
C GLU A 208 -1.12 18.43 6.44
N GLY A 209 0.16 18.09 6.45
CA GLY A 209 1.15 18.71 5.57
C GLY A 209 0.72 18.45 4.13
N LEU A 210 0.30 19.50 3.42
CA LEU A 210 -0.20 19.38 2.06
C LEU A 210 0.97 19.13 1.10
N PHE A 211 1.20 17.86 0.79
CA PHE A 211 2.01 17.46 -0.34
C PHE A 211 1.08 17.01 -1.46
N TYR A 212 1.29 17.52 -2.65
CA TYR A 212 0.68 16.93 -3.83
C TYR A 212 1.76 16.44 -4.80
N ALA A 213 1.40 15.40 -5.52
CA ALA A 213 2.16 14.99 -6.68
C ALA A 213 1.58 15.65 -7.93
N THR A 214 2.46 16.13 -8.78
CA THR A 214 2.15 16.55 -10.15
C THR A 214 2.48 15.40 -11.09
N LEU A 215 1.45 14.79 -11.67
CA LEU A 215 1.57 13.66 -12.59
C LEU A 215 1.36 14.16 -14.01
N ARG A 216 2.26 13.78 -14.92
CA ARG A 216 2.21 14.19 -16.34
C ARG A 216 2.12 12.96 -17.23
N GLY A 217 1.11 12.93 -18.10
CA GLY A 217 0.95 11.90 -19.11
C GLY A 217 1.99 11.98 -20.24
N PRO A 218 2.06 10.92 -21.05
CA PRO A 218 1.00 9.94 -21.24
C PRO A 218 1.01 8.79 -20.24
N GLY A 219 -0.19 8.23 -19.94
CA GLY A 219 -0.30 7.00 -19.17
C GLY A 219 -1.53 6.93 -18.26
N THR A 220 -1.64 5.83 -17.54
CA THR A 220 -2.76 5.56 -16.65
C THR A 220 -2.37 5.85 -15.20
N VAL A 221 -3.24 6.54 -14.48
CA VAL A 221 -3.11 6.85 -13.04
C VAL A 221 -4.29 6.25 -12.28
N TYR A 222 -4.00 5.62 -11.13
CA TYR A 222 -4.97 5.06 -10.21
C TYR A 222 -4.93 5.87 -8.90
N VAL A 223 -6.09 6.34 -8.47
CA VAL A 223 -6.26 7.21 -7.29
C VAL A 223 -7.30 6.63 -6.36
N GLN A 224 -7.06 6.69 -5.05
CA GLN A 224 -7.93 6.21 -3.99
C GLN A 224 -8.60 7.36 -3.24
N SER A 225 -9.86 7.14 -2.81
CA SER A 225 -10.61 8.15 -2.06
C SER A 225 -10.30 8.13 -0.56
N LEU A 226 -9.80 7.02 -0.01
CA LEU A 226 -9.54 6.82 1.41
C LEU A 226 -8.12 6.26 1.63
N PRO A 227 -7.07 7.09 1.62
CA PRO A 227 -5.74 6.64 2.03
C PRO A 227 -5.74 6.18 3.49
N PHE A 228 -4.96 5.13 3.79
CA PHE A 228 -4.89 4.55 5.13
C PHE A 228 -4.53 5.58 6.21
N SER A 229 -3.63 6.51 5.92
CA SER A 229 -3.25 7.60 6.84
C SER A 229 -4.46 8.39 7.33
N ARG A 230 -5.37 8.78 6.42
CA ARG A 230 -6.59 9.51 6.79
C ARG A 230 -7.54 8.69 7.67
N LEU A 231 -7.66 7.38 7.39
CA LEU A 231 -8.45 6.48 8.23
C LEU A 231 -7.84 6.34 9.62
N ALA A 232 -6.53 6.10 9.69
CA ALA A 232 -5.78 5.98 10.94
C ALA A 232 -5.86 7.26 11.79
N ASP A 233 -5.69 8.43 11.19
CA ASP A 233 -5.81 9.72 11.87
C ASP A 233 -7.20 9.94 12.46
N ARG A 234 -8.27 9.54 11.76
CA ARG A 234 -9.63 9.61 12.30
C ARG A 234 -9.84 8.69 13.48
N ILE A 235 -9.33 7.45 13.40
CA ILE A 235 -9.40 6.48 14.51
C ILE A 235 -8.64 7.01 15.72
N ILE A 236 -7.42 7.50 15.54
CA ILE A 236 -6.58 8.05 16.62
C ILE A 236 -7.22 9.31 17.23
N ALA A 237 -7.78 10.19 16.41
CA ALA A 237 -8.46 11.39 16.88
C ALA A 237 -9.73 11.09 17.69
N SER A 238 -10.40 9.96 17.42
CA SER A 238 -11.59 9.50 18.11
C SER A 238 -11.26 8.66 19.37
N ALA A 239 -10.00 8.21 19.51
CA ALA A 239 -9.60 7.40 20.67
C ALA A 239 -9.65 8.23 21.97
N PRO A 240 -10.12 7.66 23.11
CA PRO A 240 -10.05 8.32 24.40
C PRO A 240 -8.61 8.69 24.74
N LYS A 241 -8.35 9.94 25.09
CA LYS A 241 -7.02 10.37 25.54
C LYS A 241 -6.73 9.66 26.86
N ALA A 242 -5.72 8.81 26.90
CA ALA A 242 -5.25 8.19 28.13
C ALA A 242 -4.86 9.31 29.13
N GLY A 243 -5.68 9.52 30.19
CA GLY A 243 -5.43 10.48 31.26
C GLY A 243 -6.30 11.75 31.29
N GLY A 244 -7.41 11.82 30.56
CA GLY A 244 -8.34 12.96 30.61
C GLY A 244 -9.79 12.49 30.69
N SER A 245 -10.57 13.05 31.65
CA SER A 245 -12.00 12.79 31.85
C SER A 245 -12.78 12.83 30.54
N GLY A 246 -13.70 11.84 30.37
CA GLY A 246 -14.52 11.69 29.18
C GLY A 246 -15.18 12.99 28.74
N ARG A 247 -14.96 13.34 27.46
CA ARG A 247 -15.81 14.30 26.79
C ARG A 247 -16.96 13.51 26.20
N GLU A 248 -18.18 13.71 26.74
CA GLU A 248 -19.40 13.28 26.10
C GLU A 248 -19.51 13.95 24.73
N GLU A 249 -19.79 13.17 23.69
CA GLU A 249 -20.12 13.69 22.37
C GLU A 249 -21.33 14.60 22.50
N GLY A 250 -21.15 15.89 22.20
CA GLY A 250 -22.26 16.84 22.09
C GLY A 250 -22.15 18.14 22.89
N SER A 251 -21.16 18.34 23.74
CA SER A 251 -21.07 19.54 24.58
C SER A 251 -20.00 20.52 24.16
N LEU A 252 -20.25 21.30 23.09
CA LEU A 252 -19.54 22.58 22.87
C LEU A 252 -19.89 23.64 23.93
N LEU A 253 -20.92 23.43 24.77
CA LEU A 253 -21.38 24.32 25.83
C LEU A 253 -20.85 23.97 27.22
N GLY A 254 -20.30 22.78 27.45
CA GLY A 254 -19.75 22.38 28.74
C GLY A 254 -18.47 23.13 29.18
N GLY A 255 -17.79 23.78 28.23
CA GLY A 255 -16.63 24.62 28.52
C GLY A 255 -16.97 26.05 28.99
N LEU A 256 -18.12 26.56 28.61
CA LEU A 256 -18.57 27.90 29.00
C LEU A 256 -19.27 27.93 30.36
N GLY A 257 -19.95 26.82 30.76
CA GLY A 257 -20.62 26.74 32.04
C GLY A 257 -19.68 26.77 33.26
N ARG A 258 -18.46 26.24 33.12
CA ARG A 258 -17.44 26.25 34.19
C ARG A 258 -16.75 27.62 34.35
N MET A 259 -16.86 28.53 33.41
CA MET A 259 -16.31 29.88 33.52
C MET A 259 -17.27 30.86 34.23
N LEU A 260 -18.55 30.49 34.39
CA LEU A 260 -19.57 31.33 34.99
C LEU A 260 -19.93 30.93 36.42
N ASP A 261 -19.62 29.71 36.84
CA ASP A 261 -19.72 29.31 38.27
C ASP A 261 -18.38 29.63 38.96
N GLY A 262 -18.31 30.80 39.52
CA GLY A 262 -17.19 31.30 40.31
C GLY A 262 -16.99 30.58 41.62
N ASP A 263 -16.53 29.35 41.62
CA ASP A 263 -16.08 28.64 42.82
C ASP A 263 -14.58 28.87 43.05
N ASN A 264 -14.30 29.99 43.68
CA ASN A 264 -13.09 30.21 44.46
C ASN A 264 -13.15 29.33 45.71
N ARG A 265 -12.45 28.19 45.73
CA ARG A 265 -12.03 27.55 46.96
C ARG A 265 -10.54 27.20 46.88
N PHE A 266 -9.84 27.77 47.86
CA PHE A 266 -8.45 27.64 48.28
C PHE A 266 -7.96 26.18 48.38
#